data_470711e610c065c58f6c8fdd60d1965b
#
_entry.id   470711e610c065c58f6c8fdd60d1965b
#
_cell.length_a   1.000
_cell.length_b   1.000
_cell.length_c   1.000
_cell.angle_alpha   90.00
_cell.angle_beta   90.00
_cell.angle_gamma   90.00
#
_symmetry.space_group_name_H-M   'P 1'
#
loop_
_entity.id
_entity.type
_entity.pdbx_description
1 polymer ?
#
loop_
_entity_poly.entity_id
_entity_poly.type
_entity_poly.pdbx_seq_one_letter_code
_entity_poly.pdbx_strand_id
1 'polypeptide(L)'
;MPARPDAKPDAKPATDRLARQQRIIAELNVAERFDAHAEIERRVRFLGQRLEASGLHTLVLGISGGVDSATAGRLAQLCVQSLRAQGRTAARFVAMRLPYGSQRDEADAAAALAFIAADEILTVDMRPAADAMLASLTASGLAFADESAQDKVHGNIKARERMIAQYAVAGARAGLVIGTDHAAESLMGFFTKFGDGGADVLPLAGLNKRRVRALARALGAPATLVEKTPTADLETLRPLHPDEDAYGIGYDEIDDFLEGKPVSERAYETIFRFYESTRHKRALPYTPYDAAGDGC
;
A
#
# COMPACT_ATOMS: atom_id res chain seq x y z
N MET A 1 37.00 -10.51 -51.48
CA MET A 1 36.86 -10.31 -50.02
C MET A 1 35.54 -10.93 -49.60
N PRO A 2 35.52 -11.95 -48.74
CA PRO A 2 34.25 -12.53 -48.28
C PRO A 2 33.64 -11.65 -47.18
N ALA A 3 32.32 -11.47 -47.25
CA ALA A 3 31.51 -10.74 -46.28
C ALA A 3 31.60 -11.42 -44.88
N ARG A 4 31.76 -10.61 -43.82
CA ARG A 4 31.68 -11.06 -42.45
C ARG A 4 30.21 -11.49 -42.12
N PRO A 5 30.01 -12.61 -41.44
CA PRO A 5 28.68 -12.99 -41.00
C PRO A 5 28.18 -12.02 -39.91
N ASP A 6 26.91 -11.62 -40.04
CA ASP A 6 26.18 -10.79 -39.08
C ASP A 6 26.32 -11.32 -37.67
N ALA A 7 26.88 -10.49 -36.79
CA ALA A 7 26.92 -10.78 -35.38
C ALA A 7 25.49 -10.80 -34.83
N LYS A 8 25.05 -11.92 -34.27
CA LYS A 8 23.80 -12.02 -33.50
C LYS A 8 23.86 -10.99 -32.37
N PRO A 9 22.78 -10.20 -32.14
CA PRO A 9 22.76 -9.28 -31.02
C PRO A 9 22.97 -10.06 -29.70
N ASP A 10 23.82 -9.52 -28.83
CA ASP A 10 24.22 -10.09 -27.57
C ASP A 10 23.01 -10.47 -26.72
N ALA A 11 22.81 -11.76 -26.48
CA ALA A 11 21.76 -12.33 -25.63
C ALA A 11 21.95 -12.04 -24.11
N LYS A 12 23.13 -11.53 -23.70
CA LYS A 12 23.48 -11.21 -22.32
C LYS A 12 22.56 -10.17 -21.64
N PRO A 13 22.21 -9.03 -22.24
CA PRO A 13 21.39 -8.03 -21.57
C PRO A 13 19.95 -8.49 -21.29
N ALA A 14 19.34 -9.29 -22.16
CA ALA A 14 17.98 -9.78 -21.97
C ALA A 14 17.88 -10.85 -20.85
N THR A 15 18.90 -11.72 -20.74
CA THR A 15 18.95 -12.75 -19.70
C THR A 15 19.16 -12.13 -18.31
N ASP A 16 19.97 -11.06 -18.20
CA ASP A 16 20.19 -10.34 -16.95
C ASP A 16 18.91 -9.62 -16.48
N ARG A 17 18.15 -9.03 -17.40
CA ARG A 17 16.87 -8.38 -17.09
C ARG A 17 15.84 -9.37 -16.55
N LEU A 18 15.68 -10.52 -17.19
CA LEU A 18 14.76 -11.54 -16.73
C LEU A 18 15.15 -12.04 -15.33
N ALA A 19 16.42 -12.31 -15.09
CA ALA A 19 16.91 -12.74 -13.80
C ALA A 19 16.67 -11.68 -12.70
N ARG A 20 16.77 -10.40 -13.06
CA ARG A 20 16.52 -9.26 -12.18
C ARG A 20 15.02 -9.12 -11.88
N GLN A 21 14.15 -9.23 -12.88
CA GLN A 21 12.71 -9.24 -12.71
C GLN A 21 12.27 -10.38 -11.78
N GLN A 22 12.76 -11.60 -11.99
CA GLN A 22 12.43 -12.76 -11.16
C GLN A 22 12.88 -12.57 -9.70
N ARG A 23 14.02 -11.95 -9.48
CA ARG A 23 14.51 -11.62 -8.14
C ARG A 23 13.57 -10.66 -7.42
N ILE A 24 13.14 -9.59 -8.08
CA ILE A 24 12.19 -8.60 -7.54
C ILE A 24 10.84 -9.27 -7.23
N ILE A 25 10.32 -10.10 -8.14
CA ILE A 25 9.08 -10.85 -7.94
C ILE A 25 9.17 -11.73 -6.68
N ALA A 26 10.29 -12.43 -6.51
CA ALA A 26 10.52 -13.26 -5.33
C ALA A 26 10.64 -12.45 -4.04
N GLU A 27 11.36 -11.33 -4.04
CA GLU A 27 11.50 -10.43 -2.90
C GLU A 27 10.15 -9.82 -2.47
N LEU A 28 9.28 -9.51 -3.44
CA LEU A 28 7.95 -8.98 -3.19
C LEU A 28 6.90 -10.07 -2.92
N ASN A 29 7.31 -11.34 -2.86
CA ASN A 29 6.48 -12.50 -2.57
C ASN A 29 5.27 -12.66 -3.51
N VAL A 30 5.40 -12.30 -4.78
CA VAL A 30 4.32 -12.45 -5.76
C VAL A 30 4.24 -13.91 -6.19
N ALA A 31 3.13 -14.56 -5.88
CA ALA A 31 2.92 -15.95 -6.23
C ALA A 31 2.72 -16.12 -7.75
N GLU A 32 3.26 -17.21 -8.33
CA GLU A 32 3.07 -17.54 -9.73
C GLU A 32 1.60 -17.80 -10.06
N ARG A 33 0.90 -18.53 -9.19
CA ARG A 33 -0.52 -18.87 -9.35
C ARG A 33 -1.37 -18.05 -8.41
N PHE A 34 -2.56 -17.69 -8.88
CA PHE A 34 -3.51 -16.91 -8.11
C PHE A 34 -4.91 -17.52 -8.23
N ASP A 35 -5.53 -17.74 -7.08
CA ASP A 35 -6.94 -18.07 -6.93
C ASP A 35 -7.54 -17.14 -5.87
N ALA A 36 -8.57 -16.38 -6.23
CA ALA A 36 -9.11 -15.35 -5.37
C ALA A 36 -9.73 -15.90 -4.08
N HIS A 37 -10.41 -17.04 -4.13
CA HIS A 37 -11.05 -17.63 -2.94
C HIS A 37 -10.01 -18.21 -1.99
N ALA A 38 -9.03 -18.95 -2.50
CA ALA A 38 -7.93 -19.46 -1.69
C ALA A 38 -7.11 -18.34 -1.05
N GLU A 39 -6.90 -17.23 -1.76
CA GLU A 39 -6.20 -16.05 -1.22
C GLU A 39 -7.03 -15.33 -0.15
N ILE A 40 -8.35 -15.22 -0.28
CA ILE A 40 -9.21 -14.69 0.78
C ILE A 40 -9.06 -15.52 2.06
N GLU A 41 -9.20 -16.84 1.97
CA GLU A 41 -9.06 -17.73 3.12
C GLU A 41 -7.68 -17.62 3.77
N ARG A 42 -6.62 -17.60 2.95
CA ARG A 42 -5.24 -17.47 3.41
C ARG A 42 -5.03 -16.18 4.19
N ARG A 43 -5.54 -15.03 3.70
CA ARG A 43 -5.35 -13.72 4.30
C ARG A 43 -6.20 -13.51 5.56
N VAL A 44 -7.42 -14.01 5.57
CA VAL A 44 -8.27 -14.07 6.77
C VAL A 44 -7.58 -14.90 7.86
N ARG A 45 -7.06 -16.07 7.52
CA ARG A 45 -6.30 -16.93 8.46
C ARG A 45 -5.03 -16.24 8.96
N PHE A 46 -4.29 -15.58 8.07
CA PHE A 46 -3.09 -14.82 8.45
C PHE A 46 -3.39 -13.75 9.50
N LEU A 47 -4.42 -12.93 9.29
CA LEU A 47 -4.82 -11.91 10.27
C LEU A 47 -5.20 -12.52 11.61
N GLY A 48 -5.96 -13.62 11.62
CA GLY A 48 -6.32 -14.35 12.83
C GLY A 48 -5.10 -14.87 13.58
N GLN A 49 -4.16 -15.50 12.88
CA GLN A 49 -2.92 -16.00 13.48
C GLN A 49 -2.06 -14.87 14.09
N ARG A 50 -2.03 -13.66 13.45
CA ARG A 50 -1.31 -12.52 14.00
C ARG A 50 -1.94 -11.97 15.27
N LEU A 51 -3.27 -11.84 15.31
CA LEU A 51 -3.98 -11.48 16.55
C LEU A 51 -3.73 -12.50 17.65
N GLU A 52 -3.79 -13.78 17.34
CA GLU A 52 -3.54 -14.84 18.32
C GLU A 52 -2.11 -14.79 18.87
N ALA A 53 -1.13 -14.69 17.99
CA ALA A 53 0.28 -14.68 18.38
C ALA A 53 0.66 -13.42 19.20
N SER A 54 -0.02 -12.30 18.98
CA SER A 54 0.22 -11.06 19.73
C SER A 54 -0.51 -11.00 21.07
N GLY A 55 -1.49 -11.85 21.31
CA GLY A 55 -2.39 -11.78 22.49
C GLY A 55 -3.37 -10.59 22.41
N LEU A 56 -3.44 -9.88 21.29
CA LEU A 56 -4.34 -8.75 21.06
C LEU A 56 -5.66 -9.25 20.46
N HIS A 57 -6.66 -8.35 20.39
CA HIS A 57 -8.00 -8.75 19.94
C HIS A 57 -8.67 -7.77 18.98
N THR A 58 -8.05 -6.65 18.67
CA THR A 58 -8.59 -5.63 17.76
C THR A 58 -7.74 -5.49 16.51
N LEU A 59 -8.39 -5.36 15.36
CA LEU A 59 -7.78 -4.90 14.11
C LEU A 59 -8.19 -3.45 13.86
N VAL A 60 -7.26 -2.59 13.44
CA VAL A 60 -7.51 -1.17 13.15
C VAL A 60 -7.04 -0.85 11.74
N LEU A 61 -7.86 -0.16 10.95
CA LEU A 61 -7.51 0.22 9.58
C LEU A 61 -8.11 1.56 9.20
N GLY A 62 -7.30 2.43 8.58
CA GLY A 62 -7.74 3.64 7.91
C GLY A 62 -8.43 3.33 6.56
N ILE A 63 -9.64 3.84 6.36
CA ILE A 63 -10.44 3.63 5.13
C ILE A 63 -10.42 4.90 4.30
N SER A 64 -9.73 4.84 3.16
CA SER A 64 -9.62 5.94 2.21
C SER A 64 -10.76 6.01 1.18
N GLY A 65 -11.56 4.94 1.05
CA GLY A 65 -12.55 4.81 -0.03
C GLY A 65 -11.95 4.25 -1.34
N GLY A 66 -10.68 3.83 -1.34
CA GLY A 66 -10.05 3.09 -2.42
C GLY A 66 -10.26 1.58 -2.30
N VAL A 67 -10.03 0.86 -3.41
CA VAL A 67 -10.21 -0.60 -3.48
C VAL A 67 -9.32 -1.36 -2.49
N ASP A 68 -8.11 -0.87 -2.22
CA ASP A 68 -7.15 -1.53 -1.35
C ASP A 68 -7.62 -1.52 0.11
N SER A 69 -7.96 -0.34 0.64
CA SER A 69 -8.47 -0.20 2.01
C SER A 69 -9.81 -0.91 2.20
N ALA A 70 -10.68 -0.90 1.19
CA ALA A 70 -11.94 -1.62 1.22
C ALA A 70 -11.74 -3.14 1.23
N THR A 71 -10.83 -3.66 0.40
CA THR A 71 -10.49 -5.09 0.36
C THR A 71 -9.87 -5.55 1.68
N ALA A 72 -8.85 -4.84 2.17
CA ALA A 72 -8.20 -5.15 3.45
C ALA A 72 -9.19 -5.07 4.62
N GLY A 73 -10.06 -4.05 4.63
CA GLY A 73 -11.09 -3.90 5.66
C GLY A 73 -12.12 -5.04 5.65
N ARG A 74 -12.54 -5.49 4.45
CA ARG A 74 -13.45 -6.64 4.36
C ARG A 74 -12.80 -7.93 4.84
N LEU A 75 -11.52 -8.16 4.51
CA LEU A 75 -10.75 -9.30 5.03
C LEU A 75 -10.64 -9.24 6.57
N ALA A 76 -10.39 -8.05 7.13
CA ALA A 76 -10.33 -7.85 8.57
C ALA A 76 -11.68 -8.17 9.25
N GLN A 77 -12.79 -7.71 8.68
CA GLN A 77 -14.12 -8.01 9.22
C GLN A 77 -14.45 -9.50 9.17
N LEU A 78 -14.12 -10.19 8.07
CA LEU A 78 -14.27 -11.65 7.96
C LEU A 78 -13.41 -12.37 8.99
N CYS A 79 -12.20 -11.89 9.23
CA CYS A 79 -11.30 -12.46 10.24
C CYS A 79 -11.94 -12.41 11.64
N VAL A 80 -12.38 -11.25 12.09
CA VAL A 80 -12.97 -11.11 13.45
C VAL A 80 -14.28 -11.86 13.59
N GLN A 81 -15.09 -11.95 12.52
CA GLN A 81 -16.29 -12.78 12.49
C GLN A 81 -15.95 -14.27 12.65
N SER A 82 -14.93 -14.76 11.96
CA SER A 82 -14.44 -16.13 12.07
C SER A 82 -13.92 -16.43 13.47
N LEU A 83 -13.13 -15.53 14.05
CA LEU A 83 -12.61 -15.68 15.42
C LEU A 83 -13.75 -15.73 16.46
N ARG A 84 -14.77 -14.88 16.31
CA ARG A 84 -15.94 -14.91 17.21
C ARG A 84 -16.73 -16.20 17.09
N ALA A 85 -16.89 -16.74 15.89
CA ALA A 85 -17.52 -18.04 15.68
C ALA A 85 -16.75 -19.21 16.35
N GLN A 86 -15.43 -19.03 16.57
CA GLN A 86 -14.56 -19.97 17.28
C GLN A 86 -14.49 -19.69 18.79
N GLY A 87 -15.38 -18.83 19.33
CA GLY A 87 -15.47 -18.52 20.76
C GLY A 87 -14.63 -17.34 21.24
N ARG A 88 -13.89 -16.65 20.37
CA ARG A 88 -13.11 -15.45 20.69
C ARG A 88 -13.97 -14.19 20.62
N THR A 89 -14.87 -14.03 21.57
CA THR A 89 -15.92 -13.00 21.55
C THR A 89 -15.40 -11.56 21.65
N ALA A 90 -14.16 -11.36 22.11
CA ALA A 90 -13.51 -10.05 22.18
C ALA A 90 -12.99 -9.55 20.83
N ALA A 91 -12.85 -10.41 19.80
CA ALA A 91 -12.31 -10.02 18.49
C ALA A 91 -13.16 -8.91 17.84
N ARG A 92 -12.53 -7.81 17.44
CA ARG A 92 -13.18 -6.63 16.86
C ARG A 92 -12.40 -6.04 15.71
N PHE A 93 -13.12 -5.36 14.80
CA PHE A 93 -12.52 -4.54 13.75
C PHE A 93 -13.02 -3.10 13.87
N VAL A 94 -12.08 -2.16 13.94
CA VAL A 94 -12.31 -0.71 13.94
C VAL A 94 -11.87 -0.12 12.61
N ALA A 95 -12.81 0.39 11.84
CA ALA A 95 -12.55 1.17 10.64
C ALA A 95 -12.40 2.65 10.99
N MET A 96 -11.34 3.30 10.53
CA MET A 96 -11.12 4.71 10.79
C MET A 96 -11.27 5.54 9.53
N ARG A 97 -12.11 6.56 9.59
CA ARG A 97 -12.13 7.65 8.64
C ARG A 97 -11.20 8.75 9.11
N LEU A 98 -10.23 9.10 8.27
CA LEU A 98 -9.17 10.04 8.59
C LEU A 98 -9.10 11.17 7.54
N PRO A 99 -10.22 11.95 7.38
CA PRO A 99 -10.27 13.03 6.41
C PRO A 99 -9.29 14.15 6.76
N TYR A 100 -8.84 14.89 5.74
CA TYR A 100 -8.21 16.17 5.91
C TYR A 100 -9.25 17.26 5.59
N GLY A 101 -10.06 17.61 6.58
CA GLY A 101 -11.22 18.48 6.43
C GLY A 101 -12.34 17.85 5.60
N SER A 102 -13.03 18.64 4.75
CA SER A 102 -14.04 18.09 3.84
C SER A 102 -13.39 17.35 2.68
N GLN A 103 -13.77 16.09 2.48
CA GLN A 103 -13.27 15.27 1.36
C GLN A 103 -14.26 15.27 0.19
N ARG A 104 -13.72 15.28 -1.03
CA ARG A 104 -14.51 15.19 -2.27
C ARG A 104 -15.04 13.78 -2.54
N ASP A 105 -14.40 12.76 -1.97
CA ASP A 105 -14.70 11.33 -2.12
C ASP A 105 -15.52 10.74 -0.96
N GLU A 106 -16.29 11.58 -0.24
CA GLU A 106 -17.14 11.15 0.88
C GLU A 106 -18.08 10.01 0.51
N ALA A 107 -18.67 10.05 -0.70
CA ALA A 107 -19.58 9.01 -1.19
C ALA A 107 -18.84 7.66 -1.38
N ASP A 108 -17.61 7.68 -1.86
CA ASP A 108 -16.80 6.47 -2.07
C ASP A 108 -16.40 5.86 -0.73
N ALA A 109 -16.03 6.70 0.24
CA ALA A 109 -15.71 6.23 1.57
C ALA A 109 -16.93 5.64 2.29
N ALA A 110 -18.12 6.23 2.10
CA ALA A 110 -19.38 5.68 2.62
C ALA A 110 -19.70 4.31 1.97
N ALA A 111 -19.54 4.19 0.64
CA ALA A 111 -19.73 2.92 -0.06
C ALA A 111 -18.72 1.83 0.40
N ALA A 112 -17.48 2.20 0.61
CA ALA A 112 -16.46 1.30 1.15
C ALA A 112 -16.82 0.82 2.57
N LEU A 113 -17.23 1.71 3.46
CA LEU A 113 -17.65 1.36 4.83
C LEU A 113 -18.89 0.46 4.84
N ALA A 114 -19.87 0.72 3.98
CA ALA A 114 -21.05 -0.13 3.82
C ALA A 114 -20.67 -1.55 3.37
N PHE A 115 -19.75 -1.68 2.41
CA PHE A 115 -19.23 -2.96 1.93
C PHE A 115 -18.43 -3.70 3.01
N ILE A 116 -17.59 -3.01 3.76
CA ILE A 116 -16.75 -3.56 4.82
C ILE A 116 -17.61 -4.08 5.97
N ALA A 117 -18.62 -3.33 6.39
CA ALA A 117 -19.51 -3.60 7.53
C ALA A 117 -18.72 -3.81 8.84
N ALA A 118 -17.81 -2.87 9.17
CA ALA A 118 -16.96 -2.90 10.36
C ALA A 118 -17.80 -2.90 11.66
N ASP A 119 -17.24 -3.46 12.75
CA ASP A 119 -17.89 -3.46 14.06
C ASP A 119 -18.00 -2.05 14.67
N GLU A 120 -16.99 -1.21 14.43
CA GLU A 120 -16.91 0.17 14.93
C GLU A 120 -16.35 1.08 13.82
N ILE A 121 -16.87 2.28 13.71
CA ILE A 121 -16.37 3.31 12.79
C ILE A 121 -16.00 4.55 13.62
N LEU A 122 -14.75 4.98 13.51
CA LEU A 122 -14.27 6.22 14.11
C LEU A 122 -13.92 7.22 13.00
N THR A 123 -14.30 8.48 13.21
CA THR A 123 -13.92 9.57 12.28
C THR A 123 -13.10 10.61 13.04
N VAL A 124 -11.90 10.90 12.52
CA VAL A 124 -10.97 11.89 13.10
C VAL A 124 -10.48 12.81 11.99
N ASP A 125 -10.72 14.11 12.11
CA ASP A 125 -10.19 15.09 11.17
C ASP A 125 -8.69 15.31 11.40
N MET A 126 -7.89 15.03 10.37
CA MET A 126 -6.43 15.15 10.43
C MET A 126 -5.92 16.57 10.17
N ARG A 127 -6.78 17.49 9.71
CA ARG A 127 -6.37 18.85 9.36
C ARG A 127 -5.74 19.60 10.53
N PRO A 128 -6.33 19.65 11.73
CA PRO A 128 -5.74 20.41 12.83
C PRO A 128 -4.33 19.94 13.20
N ALA A 129 -4.09 18.63 13.23
CA ALA A 129 -2.79 18.06 13.58
C ALA A 129 -1.74 18.31 12.48
N ALA A 130 -2.09 18.04 11.22
CA ALA A 130 -1.18 18.20 10.10
C ALA A 130 -0.79 19.66 9.87
N ASP A 131 -1.75 20.59 9.97
CA ASP A 131 -1.50 22.03 9.81
C ASP A 131 -0.67 22.60 10.96
N ALA A 132 -0.94 22.19 12.20
CA ALA A 132 -0.17 22.59 13.36
C ALA A 132 1.29 22.11 13.27
N MET A 133 1.53 20.88 12.79
CA MET A 133 2.88 20.36 12.58
C MET A 133 3.63 21.18 11.52
N LEU A 134 3.02 21.44 10.37
CA LEU A 134 3.64 22.25 9.31
C LEU A 134 3.94 23.68 9.81
N ALA A 135 2.99 24.32 10.51
CA ALA A 135 3.16 25.64 11.07
C ALA A 135 4.32 25.70 12.09
N SER A 136 4.42 24.69 12.96
CA SER A 136 5.50 24.59 13.95
C SER A 136 6.88 24.45 13.29
N LEU A 137 6.98 23.64 12.23
CA LEU A 137 8.22 23.46 11.46
C LEU A 137 8.62 24.76 10.76
N THR A 138 7.69 25.47 10.14
CA THR A 138 7.93 26.76 9.50
C THR A 138 8.36 27.82 10.52
N ALA A 139 7.70 27.87 11.68
CA ALA A 139 8.06 28.79 12.77
C ALA A 139 9.46 28.50 13.36
N SER A 140 9.93 27.25 13.27
CA SER A 140 11.29 26.88 13.69
C SER A 140 12.39 27.28 12.69
N GLY A 141 12.01 27.87 11.54
CA GLY A 141 12.94 28.32 10.51
C GLY A 141 13.12 27.33 9.34
N LEU A 142 12.33 26.23 9.29
CA LEU A 142 12.35 25.34 8.12
C LEU A 142 11.84 26.10 6.90
N ALA A 143 12.68 26.19 5.87
CA ALA A 143 12.33 26.75 4.57
C ALA A 143 12.18 25.64 3.52
N PHE A 144 11.29 25.84 2.56
CA PHE A 144 11.06 24.96 1.43
C PHE A 144 11.60 25.61 0.14
N ALA A 145 12.04 24.81 -0.82
CA ALA A 145 12.56 25.32 -2.08
C ALA A 145 11.49 26.09 -2.87
N ASP A 146 10.25 25.60 -2.84
CA ASP A 146 9.07 26.17 -3.49
C ASP A 146 7.79 25.63 -2.84
N GLU A 147 6.64 26.09 -3.32
CA GLU A 147 5.32 25.67 -2.85
C GLU A 147 5.06 24.18 -3.10
N SER A 148 5.56 23.62 -4.21
CA SER A 148 5.41 22.20 -4.52
C SER A 148 6.20 21.32 -3.54
N ALA A 149 7.41 21.73 -3.15
CA ALA A 149 8.21 21.04 -2.15
C ALA A 149 7.51 21.08 -0.78
N GLN A 150 6.92 22.22 -0.41
CA GLN A 150 6.14 22.35 0.81
C GLN A 150 4.91 21.43 0.81
N ASP A 151 4.15 21.39 -0.29
CA ASP A 151 2.94 20.57 -0.41
C ASP A 151 3.26 19.07 -0.32
N LYS A 152 4.34 18.60 -0.94
CA LYS A 152 4.84 17.22 -0.79
C LYS A 152 5.19 16.86 0.65
N VAL A 153 5.88 17.76 1.36
CA VAL A 153 6.22 17.54 2.77
C VAL A 153 4.94 17.52 3.61
N HIS A 154 4.00 18.43 3.33
CA HIS A 154 2.71 18.46 4.01
C HIS A 154 1.89 17.18 3.74
N GLY A 155 1.89 16.67 2.51
CA GLY A 155 1.30 15.37 2.17
C GLY A 155 1.87 14.23 3.01
N ASN A 156 3.19 14.18 3.17
CA ASN A 156 3.85 13.20 4.02
C ASN A 156 3.52 13.38 5.51
N ILE A 157 3.31 14.62 5.99
CA ILE A 157 2.82 14.88 7.35
C ILE A 157 1.41 14.32 7.51
N LYS A 158 0.49 14.60 6.57
CA LYS A 158 -0.88 14.06 6.60
C LYS A 158 -0.90 12.52 6.67
N ALA A 159 -0.04 11.83 5.88
CA ALA A 159 0.06 10.38 5.92
C ALA A 159 0.55 9.86 7.29
N ARG A 160 1.52 10.55 7.91
CA ARG A 160 2.04 10.19 9.24
C ARG A 160 1.05 10.48 10.36
N GLU A 161 0.29 11.58 10.30
CA GLU A 161 -0.77 11.84 11.26
C GLU A 161 -1.88 10.78 11.21
N ARG A 162 -2.21 10.27 10.01
CA ARG A 162 -3.12 9.13 9.86
C ARG A 162 -2.58 7.88 10.54
N MET A 163 -1.29 7.60 10.41
CA MET A 163 -0.62 6.47 11.09
C MET A 163 -0.67 6.66 12.61
N ILE A 164 -0.34 7.85 13.12
CA ILE A 164 -0.39 8.17 14.56
C ILE A 164 -1.80 7.92 15.11
N ALA A 165 -2.84 8.38 14.43
CA ALA A 165 -4.23 8.17 14.86
C ALA A 165 -4.60 6.67 14.92
N GLN A 166 -4.19 5.87 13.92
CA GLN A 166 -4.43 4.44 13.90
C GLN A 166 -3.72 3.72 15.06
N TYR A 167 -2.45 4.02 15.30
CA TYR A 167 -1.70 3.43 16.41
C TYR A 167 -2.21 3.88 17.78
N ALA A 168 -2.70 5.13 17.90
CA ALA A 168 -3.34 5.59 19.13
C ALA A 168 -4.60 4.79 19.45
N VAL A 169 -5.45 4.52 18.45
CA VAL A 169 -6.65 3.69 18.61
C VAL A 169 -6.25 2.23 18.88
N ALA A 170 -5.28 1.68 18.16
CA ALA A 170 -4.78 0.32 18.36
C ALA A 170 -4.24 0.16 19.80
N GLY A 171 -3.45 1.10 20.30
CA GLY A 171 -2.97 1.08 21.69
C GLY A 171 -4.10 1.12 22.72
N ALA A 172 -5.11 1.97 22.50
CA ALA A 172 -6.26 2.09 23.41
C ALA A 172 -7.21 0.86 23.37
N ARG A 173 -7.19 0.09 22.29
CA ARG A 173 -8.10 -1.03 22.04
C ARG A 173 -7.43 -2.40 22.06
N ALA A 174 -6.17 -2.51 22.49
CA ALA A 174 -5.35 -3.72 22.42
C ALA A 174 -5.39 -4.34 21.02
N GLY A 175 -4.91 -3.56 20.03
CA GLY A 175 -5.07 -3.86 18.62
C GLY A 175 -3.78 -3.84 17.81
N LEU A 176 -3.88 -4.35 16.58
CA LEU A 176 -2.87 -4.27 15.51
C LEU A 176 -3.36 -3.34 14.41
N VAL A 177 -2.45 -2.52 13.89
CA VAL A 177 -2.70 -1.67 12.73
C VAL A 177 -2.50 -2.47 11.44
N ILE A 178 -3.50 -2.42 10.56
CA ILE A 178 -3.44 -2.99 9.22
C ILE A 178 -2.93 -1.93 8.24
N GLY A 179 -1.95 -2.30 7.42
CA GLY A 179 -1.55 -1.54 6.23
C GLY A 179 -2.13 -2.16 4.96
N THR A 180 -2.25 -1.34 3.94
CA THR A 180 -2.82 -1.72 2.64
C THR A 180 -1.78 -1.90 1.56
N ASP A 181 -0.49 -1.78 1.88
CA ASP A 181 0.60 -1.90 0.92
C ASP A 181 0.58 -3.26 0.22
N HIS A 182 0.67 -3.23 -1.08
CA HIS A 182 0.66 -4.40 -1.94
C HIS A 182 1.87 -4.39 -2.89
N ALA A 183 2.15 -5.50 -3.59
CA ALA A 183 3.39 -5.65 -4.36
C ALA A 183 3.61 -4.55 -5.41
N ALA A 184 2.56 -4.02 -6.05
CA ALA A 184 2.71 -2.95 -7.02
C ALA A 184 3.13 -1.61 -6.37
N GLU A 185 2.56 -1.27 -5.22
CA GLU A 185 2.97 -0.09 -4.43
C GLU A 185 4.37 -0.27 -3.86
N SER A 186 4.68 -1.43 -3.29
CA SER A 186 6.03 -1.76 -2.82
C SER A 186 7.07 -1.69 -3.93
N LEU A 187 6.75 -2.18 -5.14
CA LEU A 187 7.63 -2.13 -6.30
C LEU A 187 7.99 -0.68 -6.66
N MET A 188 6.99 0.19 -6.72
CA MET A 188 7.15 1.59 -7.08
C MET A 188 7.59 2.47 -5.90
N GLY A 189 7.55 1.94 -4.66
CA GLY A 189 7.79 2.70 -3.44
C GLY A 189 6.79 3.83 -3.23
N PHE A 190 5.54 3.63 -3.67
CA PHE A 190 4.49 4.66 -3.65
C PHE A 190 3.73 4.64 -2.34
N PHE A 191 4.43 4.91 -1.29
CA PHE A 191 3.90 5.08 0.05
C PHE A 191 4.81 6.01 0.86
N THR A 192 4.29 6.58 1.91
CA THR A 192 5.08 7.38 2.85
C THR A 192 5.69 6.44 3.90
N LYS A 193 7.01 6.35 3.93
CA LYS A 193 7.72 5.59 4.98
C LYS A 193 7.30 6.09 6.36
N PHE A 194 6.84 5.17 7.23
CA PHE A 194 6.26 5.50 8.53
C PHE A 194 5.03 6.42 8.48
N GLY A 195 4.31 6.40 7.36
CA GLY A 195 2.97 6.94 7.22
C GLY A 195 2.01 5.79 6.92
N ASP A 196 1.45 5.75 5.72
CA ASP A 196 0.66 4.61 5.22
C ASP A 196 1.47 3.29 5.12
N GLY A 197 2.81 3.38 4.95
CA GLY A 197 3.72 2.23 5.07
C GLY A 197 4.00 1.79 6.52
N GLY A 198 3.49 2.49 7.54
CA GLY A 198 3.63 2.12 8.95
C GLY A 198 2.46 1.24 9.42
N ALA A 199 2.68 -0.06 9.58
CA ALA A 199 1.65 -1.02 9.98
C ALA A 199 2.27 -2.24 10.68
N ASP A 200 1.43 -2.98 11.42
CA ASP A 200 1.82 -4.24 12.08
C ASP A 200 1.61 -5.44 11.16
N VAL A 201 0.60 -5.39 10.28
CA VAL A 201 0.23 -6.48 9.38
C VAL A 201 -0.19 -5.96 8.01
N LEU A 202 0.23 -6.65 6.95
CA LEU A 202 -0.01 -6.30 5.54
C LEU A 202 -0.77 -7.43 4.82
N PRO A 203 -2.11 -7.50 4.93
CA PRO A 203 -2.87 -8.58 4.32
C PRO A 203 -2.87 -8.57 2.79
N LEU A 204 -2.50 -7.47 2.14
CA LEU A 204 -2.42 -7.38 0.68
C LEU A 204 -1.01 -7.62 0.12
N ALA A 205 0.00 -7.83 0.98
CA ALA A 205 1.36 -8.11 0.52
C ALA A 205 1.40 -9.29 -0.46
N GLY A 206 2.26 -9.18 -1.48
CA GLY A 206 2.40 -10.18 -2.54
C GLY A 206 1.32 -10.14 -3.63
N LEU A 207 0.34 -9.24 -3.55
CA LEU A 207 -0.63 -9.02 -4.62
C LEU A 207 -0.23 -7.86 -5.52
N ASN A 208 -0.47 -7.98 -6.81
CA ASN A 208 -0.48 -6.85 -7.71
C ASN A 208 -1.87 -6.18 -7.74
N LYS A 209 -2.03 -5.05 -8.40
CA LYS A 209 -3.29 -4.27 -8.42
C LYS A 209 -4.46 -5.07 -9.01
N ARG A 210 -4.21 -5.79 -10.09
CA ARG A 210 -5.19 -6.67 -10.76
C ARG A 210 -5.72 -7.73 -9.81
N ARG A 211 -4.86 -8.34 -9.01
CA ARG A 211 -5.22 -9.36 -8.02
C ARG A 211 -5.97 -8.77 -6.83
N VAL A 212 -5.63 -7.57 -6.38
CA VAL A 212 -6.43 -6.86 -5.34
C VAL A 212 -7.85 -6.60 -5.83
N ARG A 213 -8.01 -6.10 -7.07
CA ARG A 213 -9.33 -5.94 -7.68
C ARG A 213 -10.09 -7.26 -7.83
N ALA A 214 -9.39 -8.34 -8.16
CA ALA A 214 -10.00 -9.68 -8.24
C ALA A 214 -10.49 -10.17 -6.86
N LEU A 215 -9.72 -9.93 -5.79
CA LEU A 215 -10.17 -10.21 -4.42
C LEU A 215 -11.41 -9.38 -4.06
N ALA A 216 -11.40 -8.08 -4.36
CA ALA A 216 -12.54 -7.19 -4.10
C ALA A 216 -13.81 -7.70 -4.76
N ARG A 217 -13.75 -8.11 -6.05
CA ARG A 217 -14.88 -8.72 -6.77
C ARG A 217 -15.36 -10.01 -6.12
N ALA A 218 -14.45 -10.91 -5.77
CA ALA A 218 -14.78 -12.18 -5.11
C ALA A 218 -15.39 -11.98 -3.72
N LEU A 219 -15.03 -10.90 -3.03
CA LEU A 219 -15.63 -10.47 -1.75
C LEU A 219 -17.00 -9.79 -1.91
N GLY A 220 -17.45 -9.51 -3.14
CA GLY A 220 -18.73 -8.88 -3.42
C GLY A 220 -18.70 -7.34 -3.38
N ALA A 221 -17.54 -6.72 -3.60
CA ALA A 221 -17.43 -5.27 -3.65
C ALA A 221 -18.24 -4.68 -4.83
N PRO A 222 -18.88 -3.51 -4.65
CA PRO A 222 -19.55 -2.81 -5.75
C PRO A 222 -18.58 -2.51 -6.90
N ALA A 223 -19.04 -2.59 -8.15
CA ALA A 223 -18.23 -2.33 -9.33
C ALA A 223 -17.61 -0.91 -9.30
N THR A 224 -18.35 0.08 -8.82
CA THR A 224 -17.87 1.46 -8.66
C THR A 224 -16.63 1.56 -7.76
N LEU A 225 -16.54 0.73 -6.73
CA LEU A 225 -15.39 0.66 -5.84
C LEU A 225 -14.20 -0.07 -6.48
N VAL A 226 -14.48 -1.16 -7.20
CA VAL A 226 -13.44 -1.99 -7.85
C VAL A 226 -12.78 -1.26 -9.01
N GLU A 227 -13.58 -0.55 -9.82
CA GLU A 227 -13.13 0.13 -11.04
C GLU A 227 -12.67 1.58 -10.78
N LYS A 228 -12.77 2.06 -9.52
CA LYS A 228 -12.29 3.40 -9.17
C LYS A 228 -10.82 3.56 -9.57
N THR A 229 -10.52 4.65 -10.26
CA THR A 229 -9.13 5.01 -10.58
C THR A 229 -8.35 5.24 -9.29
N PRO A 230 -7.19 4.58 -9.10
CA PRO A 230 -6.34 4.81 -7.95
C PRO A 230 -5.81 6.24 -7.95
N THR A 231 -6.01 6.95 -6.85
CA THR A 231 -5.55 8.34 -6.68
C THR A 231 -4.95 8.52 -5.29
N ALA A 232 -3.85 9.27 -5.23
CA ALA A 232 -3.31 9.75 -3.96
C ALA A 232 -3.91 11.12 -3.64
N ASP A 233 -4.59 11.25 -2.49
CA ASP A 233 -5.14 12.52 -1.99
C ASP A 233 -4.26 13.07 -0.84
N LEU A 234 -2.97 13.25 -1.14
CA LEU A 234 -2.00 13.80 -0.19
C LEU A 234 -1.62 15.24 -0.53
N GLU A 235 -1.43 15.55 -1.82
CA GLU A 235 -1.02 16.87 -2.28
C GLU A 235 -2.25 17.78 -2.46
N THR A 236 -2.19 18.99 -1.90
CA THR A 236 -3.27 19.97 -1.99
C THR A 236 -3.30 20.66 -3.35
N LEU A 237 -2.11 20.86 -3.95
CA LEU A 237 -1.96 21.49 -5.27
C LEU A 237 -2.41 20.59 -6.42
N ARG A 238 -2.45 19.26 -6.19
CA ARG A 238 -2.87 18.26 -7.19
C ARG A 238 -3.81 17.24 -6.57
N PRO A 239 -5.03 17.66 -6.17
CA PRO A 239 -5.98 16.76 -5.52
C PRO A 239 -6.42 15.65 -6.47
N LEU A 240 -6.55 14.42 -5.95
CA LEU A 240 -6.99 13.23 -6.69
C LEU A 240 -6.13 12.93 -7.94
N HIS A 241 -4.82 13.25 -7.87
CA HIS A 241 -3.92 12.96 -8.98
C HIS A 241 -3.80 11.44 -9.17
N PRO A 242 -4.01 10.90 -10.40
CA PRO A 242 -3.85 9.48 -10.66
C PRO A 242 -2.43 8.99 -10.36
N ASP A 243 -2.32 7.84 -9.70
CA ASP A 243 -1.02 7.25 -9.37
C ASP A 243 -0.18 6.99 -10.63
N GLU A 244 -0.83 6.57 -11.72
CA GLU A 244 -0.19 6.27 -13.01
C GLU A 244 0.50 7.50 -13.63
N ASP A 245 -0.04 8.69 -13.41
CA ASP A 245 0.59 9.94 -13.87
C ASP A 245 1.89 10.24 -13.09
N ALA A 246 1.93 9.88 -11.81
CA ALA A 246 3.13 10.01 -10.98
C ALA A 246 4.24 9.04 -11.41
N TYR A 247 3.87 7.85 -11.89
CA TYR A 247 4.83 6.85 -12.38
C TYR A 247 5.27 7.09 -13.82
N GLY A 248 4.37 7.62 -14.65
CA GLY A 248 4.51 7.71 -16.09
C GLY A 248 4.34 6.37 -16.84
N ILE A 249 3.81 5.35 -16.15
CA ILE A 249 3.42 4.02 -16.67
C ILE A 249 2.14 3.55 -16.00
N GLY A 250 1.37 2.70 -16.70
CA GLY A 250 0.10 2.18 -16.19
C GLY A 250 0.27 0.99 -15.23
N TYR A 251 -0.74 0.77 -14.39
CA TYR A 251 -0.78 -0.43 -13.53
C TYR A 251 -0.75 -1.75 -14.33
N ASP A 252 -1.23 -1.76 -15.57
CA ASP A 252 -1.16 -2.97 -16.40
C ASP A 252 0.27 -3.39 -16.70
N GLU A 253 1.19 -2.44 -16.99
CA GLU A 253 2.61 -2.74 -17.19
C GLU A 253 3.30 -3.14 -15.87
N ILE A 254 2.94 -2.51 -14.76
CA ILE A 254 3.43 -2.86 -13.41
C ILE A 254 2.99 -4.28 -13.05
N ASP A 255 1.73 -4.61 -13.26
CA ASP A 255 1.16 -5.92 -12.97
C ASP A 255 1.75 -7.02 -13.87
N ASP A 256 1.93 -6.73 -15.16
CA ASP A 256 2.57 -7.67 -16.09
C ASP A 256 4.04 -7.93 -15.70
N PHE A 257 4.77 -6.90 -15.27
CA PHE A 257 6.12 -7.09 -14.71
C PHE A 257 6.10 -8.03 -13.49
N LEU A 258 5.19 -7.81 -12.55
CA LEU A 258 5.05 -8.63 -11.34
C LEU A 258 4.56 -10.05 -11.61
N GLU A 259 3.90 -10.28 -12.73
CA GLU A 259 3.49 -11.60 -13.19
C GLU A 259 4.56 -12.31 -14.05
N GLY A 260 5.76 -11.73 -14.17
CA GLY A 260 6.87 -12.29 -14.94
C GLY A 260 6.71 -12.20 -16.46
N LYS A 261 5.76 -11.39 -16.94
CA LYS A 261 5.53 -11.15 -18.36
C LYS A 261 6.52 -10.13 -18.93
N PRO A 262 6.76 -10.13 -20.22
CA PRO A 262 7.49 -9.07 -20.90
C PRO A 262 6.78 -7.72 -20.78
N VAL A 263 7.53 -6.66 -20.54
CA VAL A 263 7.07 -5.27 -20.54
C VAL A 263 7.89 -4.43 -21.50
N SER A 264 7.41 -3.24 -21.85
CA SER A 264 8.14 -2.31 -22.69
C SER A 264 9.49 -1.92 -22.05
N GLU A 265 10.47 -1.55 -22.88
CA GLU A 265 11.78 -1.06 -22.40
C GLU A 265 11.61 0.11 -21.42
N ARG A 266 10.74 1.06 -21.78
CA ARG A 266 10.41 2.22 -20.94
C ARG A 266 9.84 1.81 -19.60
N ALA A 267 8.91 0.85 -19.58
CA ALA A 267 8.32 0.36 -18.34
C ALA A 267 9.36 -0.34 -17.45
N TYR A 268 10.20 -1.20 -18.06
CA TYR A 268 11.27 -1.88 -17.32
C TYR A 268 12.22 -0.90 -16.63
N GLU A 269 12.73 0.09 -17.38
CA GLU A 269 13.66 1.08 -16.83
C GLU A 269 13.00 1.97 -15.77
N THR A 270 11.74 2.35 -15.99
CA THR A 270 10.99 3.14 -15.02
C THR A 270 10.77 2.37 -13.72
N ILE A 271 10.27 1.13 -13.80
CA ILE A 271 10.06 0.25 -12.64
C ILE A 271 11.36 0.06 -11.88
N PHE A 272 12.43 -0.27 -12.60
CA PHE A 272 13.72 -0.52 -11.98
C PHE A 272 14.29 0.71 -11.26
N ARG A 273 14.19 1.89 -11.88
CA ARG A 273 14.61 3.15 -11.26
C ARG A 273 13.84 3.44 -9.97
N PHE A 274 12.50 3.28 -9.97
CA PHE A 274 11.67 3.46 -8.78
C PHE A 274 12.02 2.43 -7.71
N TYR A 275 12.14 1.16 -8.08
CA TYR A 275 12.48 0.09 -7.17
C TYR A 275 13.80 0.36 -6.42
N GLU A 276 14.85 0.73 -7.13
CA GLU A 276 16.16 1.02 -6.52
C GLU A 276 16.12 2.31 -5.67
N SER A 277 15.60 3.42 -6.22
CA SER A 277 15.59 4.69 -5.51
C SER A 277 14.74 4.71 -4.23
N THR A 278 13.77 3.79 -4.13
CA THR A 278 12.87 3.68 -2.98
C THR A 278 13.19 2.49 -2.06
N ARG A 279 14.30 1.79 -2.28
CA ARG A 279 14.71 0.62 -1.51
C ARG A 279 14.67 0.86 0.00
N HIS A 280 15.15 2.02 0.45
CA HIS A 280 15.13 2.43 1.86
C HIS A 280 13.73 2.47 2.48
N LYS A 281 12.66 2.59 1.68
CA LYS A 281 11.29 2.59 2.20
C LYS A 281 10.82 1.19 2.61
N ARG A 282 11.33 0.14 1.96
CA ARG A 282 11.01 -1.27 2.23
C ARG A 282 11.92 -1.91 3.27
N ALA A 283 13.01 -1.22 3.63
CA ALA A 283 13.97 -1.72 4.59
C ALA A 283 13.67 -1.24 6.02
N LEU A 284 14.04 -2.05 7.01
CA LEU A 284 14.18 -1.63 8.39
C LEU A 284 15.27 -0.54 8.51
N PRO A 285 15.35 0.21 9.63
CA PRO A 285 16.44 1.13 9.84
C PRO A 285 17.80 0.41 9.72
N TYR A 286 18.74 1.00 8.98
CA TYR A 286 20.09 0.48 8.85
C TYR A 286 20.84 0.52 10.17
N THR A 287 21.64 -0.49 10.43
CA THR A 287 22.46 -0.61 11.64
C THR A 287 23.94 -0.77 11.26
N PRO A 288 24.88 -0.53 12.20
CA PRO A 288 26.30 -0.77 11.94
C PRO A 288 26.66 -2.24 11.64
N TYR A 289 25.71 -3.15 11.78
CA TYR A 289 25.89 -4.59 11.56
C TYR A 289 25.40 -5.04 10.18
N ASP A 290 24.76 -4.15 9.41
CA ASP A 290 24.31 -4.44 8.05
C ASP A 290 25.54 -4.45 7.12
N ALA A 291 25.62 -5.41 6.21
CA ALA A 291 26.72 -5.49 5.27
C ALA A 291 26.74 -4.26 4.35
N ALA A 292 27.94 -3.73 4.08
CA ALA A 292 28.10 -2.65 3.12
C ALA A 292 27.71 -3.16 1.72
N GLY A 293 26.51 -2.81 1.25
CA GLY A 293 25.93 -3.28 -0.01
C GLY A 293 24.48 -3.74 0.08
N ASP A 294 23.96 -3.98 1.28
CA ASP A 294 22.56 -4.42 1.46
C ASP A 294 21.56 -3.25 1.42
N GLY A 295 22.02 -2.03 1.22
CA GLY A 295 21.19 -0.85 1.41
C GLY A 295 21.40 0.38 0.52
N CYS A 296 22.24 0.37 -0.48
CA CYS A 296 22.43 1.52 -1.38
C CYS A 296 22.10 1.17 -2.81
#